data_714ed5bae658541c2808dc195fbe4a39
#
_entry.id   714ed5bae658541c2808dc195fbe4a39
#
_cell.length_a   1.000
_cell.length_b   1.000
_cell.length_c   1.000
_cell.angle_alpha   90.00
_cell.angle_beta   90.00
_cell.angle_gamma   90.00
#
_symmetry.space_group_name_H-M   'P 1'
#
loop_
_entity.id
_entity.type
_entity.pdbx_description
1 polymer ?
#
loop_
_entity_poly.entity_id
_entity_poly.type
_entity_poly.pdbx_seq_one_letter_code
_entity_poly.pdbx_strand_id
1 'polypeptide(L)'
;KSKQLESHQIIEELMILANECAAEELQKYSSDNPYRIHERPKPEKILSLINCIGSPYDKLLKNNNVTGNLFNKIIERSSNSKDFIKINELILRTQSQARYHNENKGHFGLSLKNYVHFTSPIRRYSDLIVHRKLTQILENNKINQAYKINLNETCAHISSTERKAVIA
;
A
#
# COMPACT_ATOMS: atom_id res chain seq x y z
N LYS A 1 5.82 2.61 25.38
CA LYS A 1 5.93 2.25 23.94
C LYS A 1 7.07 1.24 23.82
N SER A 2 6.81 0.04 23.34
CA SER A 2 7.87 -0.94 23.04
C SER A 2 8.76 -0.36 21.93
N LYS A 3 10.08 -0.37 22.16
CA LYS A 3 11.05 0.05 21.15
C LYS A 3 11.03 -1.00 20.03
N GLN A 4 10.83 -0.56 18.80
CA GLN A 4 10.91 -1.45 17.64
C GLN A 4 12.34 -1.97 17.53
N LEU A 5 12.51 -3.30 17.53
CA LEU A 5 13.83 -3.93 17.42
C LEU A 5 14.26 -3.97 15.95
N GLU A 6 15.58 -3.93 15.71
CA GLU A 6 16.14 -4.05 14.35
C GLU A 6 15.68 -5.36 13.66
N SER A 7 15.60 -6.45 14.42
CA SER A 7 15.07 -7.72 13.90
C SER A 7 13.64 -7.62 13.37
N HIS A 8 12.76 -6.81 14.00
CA HIS A 8 11.41 -6.58 13.51
C HIS A 8 11.43 -5.81 12.18
N GLN A 9 12.32 -4.82 12.05
CA GLN A 9 12.47 -4.05 10.82
C GLN A 9 12.96 -4.93 9.66
N ILE A 10 13.94 -5.81 9.92
CA ILE A 10 14.45 -6.75 8.90
C ILE A 10 13.32 -7.69 8.42
N ILE A 11 12.53 -8.25 9.34
CA ILE A 11 11.41 -9.13 8.97
C ILE A 11 10.35 -8.35 8.19
N GLU A 12 10.04 -7.11 8.58
CA GLU A 12 9.09 -6.24 7.86
C GLU A 12 9.54 -5.99 6.42
N GLU A 13 10.80 -5.63 6.19
CA GLU A 13 11.36 -5.43 4.85
C GLU A 13 11.36 -6.72 4.02
N LEU A 14 11.71 -7.86 4.61
CA LEU A 14 11.64 -9.16 3.93
C LEU A 14 10.20 -9.55 3.55
N MET A 15 9.21 -9.22 4.38
CA MET A 15 7.80 -9.43 4.08
C MET A 15 7.33 -8.54 2.93
N ILE A 16 7.76 -7.27 2.89
CA ILE A 16 7.46 -6.35 1.80
C ILE A 16 8.07 -6.88 0.49
N LEU A 17 9.33 -7.28 0.52
CA LEU A 17 10.02 -7.86 -0.64
C LEU A 17 9.33 -9.13 -1.16
N ALA A 18 8.94 -10.05 -0.27
CA ALA A 18 8.22 -11.26 -0.65
C ALA A 18 6.86 -10.96 -1.29
N ASN A 19 6.14 -9.95 -0.80
CA ASN A 19 4.89 -9.48 -1.36
C ASN A 19 5.08 -8.87 -2.77
N GLU A 20 6.16 -8.10 -2.98
CA GLU A 20 6.53 -7.52 -4.27
C GLU A 20 6.90 -8.60 -5.28
N CYS A 21 7.79 -9.53 -4.91
CA CYS A 21 8.19 -10.66 -5.77
C CYS A 21 6.97 -11.52 -6.19
N ALA A 22 6.05 -11.79 -5.27
CA ALA A 22 4.83 -12.51 -5.58
C ALA A 22 3.94 -11.74 -6.58
N ALA A 23 3.86 -10.42 -6.46
CA ALA A 23 3.11 -9.57 -7.38
C ALA A 23 3.73 -9.56 -8.78
N GLU A 24 5.05 -9.46 -8.87
CA GLU A 24 5.79 -9.50 -10.14
C GLU A 24 5.64 -10.85 -10.84
N GLU A 25 5.74 -11.95 -10.10
CA GLU A 25 5.56 -13.29 -10.67
C GLU A 25 4.14 -13.47 -11.22
N LEU A 26 3.11 -13.13 -10.43
CA LEU A 26 1.72 -13.21 -10.88
C LEU A 26 1.45 -12.38 -12.13
N GLN A 27 2.06 -11.20 -12.25
CA GLN A 27 1.84 -10.28 -13.36
C GLN A 27 2.33 -10.84 -14.70
N LYS A 28 3.33 -11.74 -14.71
CA LYS A 28 3.81 -12.42 -15.92
C LYS A 28 2.74 -13.31 -16.56
N TYR A 29 1.82 -13.84 -15.76
CA TYR A 29 0.82 -14.82 -16.20
C TYR A 29 -0.60 -14.24 -16.26
N SER A 30 -0.89 -13.19 -15.51
CA SER A 30 -2.21 -12.55 -15.48
C SER A 30 -2.13 -11.10 -15.00
N SER A 31 -2.87 -10.23 -15.65
CA SER A 31 -3.06 -8.84 -15.18
C SER A 31 -4.12 -8.72 -14.08
N ASP A 32 -5.01 -9.70 -13.95
CA ASP A 32 -6.11 -9.73 -13.00
C ASP A 32 -5.69 -10.45 -11.71
N ASN A 33 -5.25 -9.70 -10.70
CA ASN A 33 -4.75 -10.22 -9.43
C ASN A 33 -5.25 -9.37 -8.25
N PRO A 34 -5.34 -9.90 -7.02
CA PRO A 34 -5.78 -9.14 -5.86
C PRO A 34 -4.68 -8.19 -5.36
N TYR A 35 -4.42 -7.14 -6.14
CA TYR A 35 -3.42 -6.14 -5.79
C TYR A 35 -3.83 -5.36 -4.53
N ARG A 36 -2.86 -5.05 -3.67
CA ARG A 36 -3.00 -4.05 -2.62
C ARG A 36 -2.56 -2.71 -3.16
N ILE A 37 -3.50 -1.89 -3.56
CA ILE A 37 -3.23 -0.59 -4.16
C ILE A 37 -3.30 0.53 -3.12
N HIS A 38 -2.44 1.53 -3.30
CA HIS A 38 -2.48 2.79 -2.58
C HIS A 38 -2.32 3.92 -3.60
N GLU A 39 -3.44 4.52 -3.99
CA GLU A 39 -3.46 5.57 -5.00
C GLU A 39 -2.81 6.86 -4.48
N ARG A 40 -2.31 7.67 -5.39
CA ARG A 40 -1.74 8.99 -5.04
C ARG A 40 -2.81 9.85 -4.35
N PRO A 41 -2.40 10.76 -3.47
CA PRO A 41 -3.30 11.75 -2.91
C PRO A 41 -4.00 12.56 -3.99
N LYS A 42 -5.27 12.86 -3.79
CA LYS A 42 -6.02 13.72 -4.72
C LYS A 42 -5.44 15.14 -4.73
N PRO A 43 -5.41 15.83 -5.90
CA PRO A 43 -4.88 17.19 -6.01
C PRO A 43 -5.50 18.18 -5.00
N GLU A 44 -6.80 18.06 -4.74
CA GLU A 44 -7.54 18.91 -3.78
C GLU A 44 -6.99 18.73 -2.34
N LYS A 45 -6.68 17.50 -1.95
CA LYS A 45 -6.09 17.21 -0.64
C LYS A 45 -4.67 17.73 -0.52
N ILE A 46 -3.90 17.69 -1.62
CA ILE A 46 -2.55 18.27 -1.66
C ILE A 46 -2.62 19.79 -1.49
N LEU A 47 -3.54 20.46 -2.19
CA LEU A 47 -3.75 21.90 -2.03
C LEU A 47 -4.15 22.26 -0.60
N SER A 48 -5.05 21.49 0.01
CA SER A 48 -5.43 21.68 1.40
C SER A 48 -4.24 21.49 2.34
N LEU A 49 -3.38 20.49 2.10
CA LEU A 49 -2.15 20.28 2.87
C LEU A 49 -1.21 21.47 2.75
N ILE A 50 -0.97 21.96 1.55
CA ILE A 50 -0.10 23.12 1.29
C ILE A 50 -0.57 24.34 2.09
N ASN A 51 -1.87 24.59 2.15
CA ASN A 51 -2.44 25.73 2.86
C ASN A 51 -2.34 25.59 4.40
N CYS A 52 -2.31 24.35 4.91
CA CYS A 52 -2.35 24.08 6.36
C CYS A 52 -0.98 23.80 6.98
N ILE A 53 0.01 23.32 6.17
CA ILE A 53 1.28 22.82 6.70
C ILE A 53 2.24 23.95 7.12
N GLY A 54 2.13 25.12 6.49
CA GLY A 54 2.97 26.28 6.76
C GLY A 54 4.38 26.19 6.19
N SER A 55 5.09 27.33 6.28
CA SER A 55 6.48 27.46 5.81
C SER A 55 7.45 26.74 6.78
N PRO A 56 8.53 26.09 6.29
CA PRO A 56 8.98 26.06 4.88
C PRO A 56 8.43 24.91 4.03
N TYR A 57 7.57 24.07 4.59
CA TYR A 57 7.14 22.79 3.99
C TYR A 57 6.17 22.99 2.82
N ASP A 58 5.36 24.06 2.83
CA ASP A 58 4.47 24.43 1.74
C ASP A 58 5.22 24.66 0.43
N LYS A 59 6.41 25.29 0.50
CA LYS A 59 7.28 25.52 -0.66
C LYS A 59 7.84 24.22 -1.25
N LEU A 60 8.15 23.22 -0.38
CA LEU A 60 8.61 21.91 -0.83
C LEU A 60 7.52 21.18 -1.62
N LEU A 61 6.27 21.27 -1.18
CA LEU A 61 5.13 20.65 -1.86
C LEU A 61 4.75 21.33 -3.16
N LYS A 62 4.83 22.68 -3.23
CA LYS A 62 4.53 23.46 -4.43
C LYS A 62 5.54 23.23 -5.56
N ASN A 63 6.81 23.07 -5.22
CA ASN A 63 7.92 23.05 -6.18
C ASN A 63 8.33 21.64 -6.61
N ASN A 64 7.72 20.59 -6.07
CA ASN A 64 8.10 19.20 -6.36
C ASN A 64 6.87 18.34 -6.66
N ASN A 65 7.08 17.30 -7.45
CA ASN A 65 6.10 16.23 -7.57
C ASN A 65 5.89 15.56 -6.22
N VAL A 66 4.66 15.47 -5.78
CA VAL A 66 4.32 14.83 -4.50
C VAL A 66 4.52 13.32 -4.62
N THR A 67 5.48 12.81 -3.86
CA THR A 67 5.85 11.40 -3.75
C THR A 67 5.89 11.00 -2.29
N GLY A 68 5.86 9.68 -1.99
CA GLY A 68 6.06 9.17 -0.63
C GLY A 68 7.38 9.64 -0.03
N ASN A 69 8.45 9.65 -0.81
CA ASN A 69 9.77 10.14 -0.38
C ASN A 69 9.76 11.64 -0.02
N LEU A 70 8.94 12.45 -0.70
CA LEU A 70 8.81 13.86 -0.34
C LEU A 70 8.12 14.00 1.03
N PHE A 71 7.10 13.23 1.30
CA PHE A 71 6.45 13.21 2.61
C PHE A 71 7.41 12.76 3.71
N ASN A 72 8.20 11.72 3.49
CA ASN A 72 9.21 11.26 4.44
C ASN A 72 10.25 12.36 4.74
N LYS A 73 10.74 13.06 3.72
CA LYS A 73 11.66 14.21 3.92
C LYS A 73 11.04 15.34 4.74
N ILE A 74 9.75 15.61 4.57
CA ILE A 74 9.05 16.61 5.37
C ILE A 74 8.94 16.16 6.83
N ILE A 75 8.60 14.89 7.06
CA ILE A 75 8.51 14.28 8.40
C ILE A 75 9.86 14.33 9.09
N GLU A 76 10.93 13.90 8.44
CA GLU A 76 12.30 13.94 8.98
C GLU A 76 12.73 15.37 9.36
N ARG A 77 12.52 16.34 8.46
CA ARG A 77 12.85 17.74 8.71
C ARG A 77 12.03 18.38 9.83
N SER A 78 10.83 17.89 10.06
CA SER A 78 9.94 18.37 11.12
C SER A 78 10.15 17.67 12.45
N SER A 79 11.00 16.64 12.55
CA SER A 79 11.14 15.76 13.72
C SER A 79 11.46 16.51 15.03
N ASN A 80 12.21 17.60 14.95
CA ASN A 80 12.57 18.45 16.09
C ASN A 80 11.67 19.70 16.24
N SER A 81 10.60 19.81 15.42
CA SER A 81 9.66 20.93 15.48
C SER A 81 8.59 20.69 16.54
N LYS A 82 8.11 21.76 17.15
CA LYS A 82 6.92 21.72 18.02
C LYS A 82 5.65 21.25 17.27
N ASP A 83 5.60 21.47 15.97
CA ASP A 83 4.49 21.13 15.09
C ASP A 83 4.57 19.71 14.51
N PHE A 84 5.56 18.90 14.91
CA PHE A 84 5.80 17.56 14.36
C PHE A 84 4.55 16.68 14.31
N ILE A 85 3.81 16.60 15.42
CA ILE A 85 2.59 15.78 15.52
C ILE A 85 1.52 16.28 14.55
N LYS A 86 1.33 17.61 14.48
CA LYS A 86 0.36 18.24 13.58
C LYS A 86 0.72 17.99 12.10
N ILE A 87 2.00 18.13 11.74
CA ILE A 87 2.49 17.89 10.38
C ILE A 87 2.26 16.43 9.97
N ASN A 88 2.59 15.48 10.85
CA ASN A 88 2.32 14.06 10.60
C ASN A 88 0.84 13.77 10.37
N GLU A 89 -0.03 14.32 11.22
CA GLU A 89 -1.47 14.15 11.10
C GLU A 89 -2.01 14.73 9.78
N LEU A 90 -1.56 15.91 9.38
CA LEU A 90 -1.93 16.54 8.11
C LEU A 90 -1.51 15.68 6.91
N ILE A 91 -0.28 15.15 6.93
CA ILE A 91 0.22 14.27 5.88
C ILE A 91 -0.59 12.97 5.82
N LEU A 92 -0.89 12.34 6.96
CA LEU A 92 -1.69 11.12 7.01
C LEU A 92 -3.11 11.34 6.47
N ARG A 93 -3.78 12.43 6.84
CA ARG A 93 -5.12 12.79 6.34
C ARG A 93 -5.16 13.07 4.84
N THR A 94 -4.04 13.48 4.28
CA THR A 94 -3.91 13.77 2.85
C THR A 94 -3.85 12.50 2.03
N GLN A 95 -3.28 11.44 2.57
CA GLN A 95 -3.12 10.18 1.85
C GLN A 95 -4.45 9.50 1.52
N SER A 96 -4.46 8.76 0.42
CA SER A 96 -5.57 7.88 0.07
C SER A 96 -5.53 6.63 0.94
N GLN A 97 -6.68 6.01 1.14
CA GLN A 97 -6.72 4.74 1.87
C GLN A 97 -6.29 3.60 0.96
N ALA A 98 -5.40 2.72 1.43
CA ALA A 98 -5.06 1.50 0.72
C ALA A 98 -6.26 0.55 0.68
N ARG A 99 -6.43 -0.16 -0.46
CA ARG A 99 -7.54 -1.09 -0.68
C ARG A 99 -7.12 -2.22 -1.62
N TYR A 100 -7.91 -3.28 -1.69
CA TYR A 100 -7.73 -4.32 -2.70
C TYR A 100 -8.42 -3.94 -4.01
N HIS A 101 -7.79 -4.28 -5.13
CA HIS A 101 -8.32 -4.05 -6.47
C HIS A 101 -7.77 -5.12 -7.41
N ASN A 102 -8.54 -5.51 -8.40
CA ASN A 102 -8.11 -6.52 -9.38
C ASN A 102 -7.12 -5.98 -10.43
N GLU A 103 -7.08 -4.68 -10.62
CA GLU A 103 -6.11 -4.00 -11.49
C GLU A 103 -4.99 -3.38 -10.67
N ASN A 104 -3.77 -3.43 -11.22
CA ASN A 104 -2.61 -2.80 -10.62
C ASN A 104 -2.62 -1.28 -10.79
N LYS A 105 -2.63 -0.54 -9.68
CA LYS A 105 -2.51 0.93 -9.64
C LYS A 105 -1.30 1.40 -8.83
N GLY A 106 -0.41 0.47 -8.49
CA GLY A 106 0.75 0.72 -7.65
C GLY A 106 0.42 0.98 -6.18
N HIS A 107 1.47 1.14 -5.39
CA HIS A 107 1.37 1.42 -3.97
C HIS A 107 2.17 2.68 -3.60
N PHE A 108 1.50 3.84 -3.59
CA PHE A 108 2.13 5.14 -3.34
C PHE A 108 2.91 5.19 -2.02
N GLY A 109 2.33 4.71 -0.93
CA GLY A 109 2.95 4.78 0.40
C GLY A 109 4.24 3.95 0.54
N LEU A 110 4.36 2.84 -0.21
CA LEU A 110 5.57 2.02 -0.27
C LEU A 110 6.48 2.40 -1.45
N SER A 111 6.02 3.27 -2.34
CA SER A 111 6.73 3.63 -3.59
C SER A 111 6.97 2.43 -4.51
N LEU A 112 6.11 1.41 -4.45
CA LEU A 112 6.19 0.18 -5.23
C LEU A 112 5.26 0.23 -6.45
N LYS A 113 5.71 -0.36 -7.56
CA LYS A 113 4.92 -0.46 -8.79
C LYS A 113 3.89 -1.58 -8.72
N ASN A 114 4.28 -2.71 -8.12
CA ASN A 114 3.47 -3.92 -8.00
C ASN A 114 3.44 -4.35 -6.54
N TYR A 115 2.26 -4.60 -6.00
CA TYR A 115 2.18 -5.05 -4.62
C TYR A 115 0.92 -5.90 -4.39
N VAL A 116 1.11 -7.09 -3.85
CA VAL A 116 0.05 -7.96 -3.35
C VAL A 116 0.32 -8.32 -1.89
N HIS A 117 -0.65 -8.81 -1.19
CA HIS A 117 -0.42 -9.46 0.11
C HIS A 117 -0.24 -10.96 -0.11
N PHE A 118 0.87 -11.52 0.37
CA PHE A 118 1.25 -12.92 0.22
C PHE A 118 1.64 -13.57 1.56
N THR A 119 2.21 -12.80 2.49
CA THR A 119 2.92 -13.34 3.66
C THR A 119 2.03 -13.74 4.84
N SER A 120 0.70 -13.56 4.77
CA SER A 120 -0.20 -13.86 5.90
C SER A 120 -1.51 -14.55 5.47
N PRO A 121 -1.47 -15.75 4.83
CA PRO A 121 -2.66 -16.42 4.30
C PRO A 121 -3.63 -16.95 5.37
N ILE A 122 -3.18 -17.09 6.63
CA ILE A 122 -4.03 -17.53 7.76
C ILE A 122 -5.11 -16.51 8.08
N ARG A 123 -4.81 -15.22 7.97
CA ARG A 123 -5.69 -14.12 8.39
C ARG A 123 -6.18 -13.22 7.27
N ARG A 124 -5.65 -13.35 6.06
CA ARG A 124 -6.05 -12.53 4.92
C ARG A 124 -6.45 -13.39 3.73
N TYR A 125 -7.69 -13.28 3.31
CA TYR A 125 -8.20 -14.03 2.16
C TYR A 125 -7.52 -13.67 0.85
N SER A 126 -7.07 -12.42 0.68
CA SER A 126 -6.28 -11.99 -0.48
C SER A 126 -5.01 -12.81 -0.64
N ASP A 127 -4.29 -13.05 0.46
CA ASP A 127 -3.07 -13.86 0.47
C ASP A 127 -3.34 -15.30 0.04
N LEU A 128 -4.45 -15.87 0.51
CA LEU A 128 -4.86 -17.21 0.12
C LEU A 128 -5.14 -17.31 -1.40
N ILE A 129 -5.76 -16.29 -2.00
CA ILE A 129 -5.97 -16.23 -3.45
C ILE A 129 -4.62 -16.18 -4.18
N VAL A 130 -3.68 -15.35 -3.70
CA VAL A 130 -2.33 -15.25 -4.25
C VAL A 130 -1.61 -16.59 -4.19
N HIS A 131 -1.64 -17.28 -3.04
CA HIS A 131 -1.05 -18.62 -2.89
C HIS A 131 -1.63 -19.62 -3.90
N ARG A 132 -2.95 -19.68 -4.04
CA ARG A 132 -3.63 -20.59 -4.99
C ARG A 132 -3.20 -20.32 -6.44
N LYS A 133 -3.10 -19.05 -6.84
CA LYS A 133 -2.64 -18.67 -8.18
C LYS A 133 -1.17 -19.05 -8.40
N LEU A 134 -0.29 -18.77 -7.44
CA LEU A 134 1.13 -19.15 -7.54
C LEU A 134 1.31 -20.67 -7.59
N THR A 135 0.57 -21.44 -6.81
CA THR A 135 0.59 -22.91 -6.88
C THR A 135 0.23 -23.39 -8.28
N GLN A 136 -0.82 -22.84 -8.89
CA GLN A 136 -1.22 -23.21 -10.27
C GLN A 136 -0.12 -22.88 -11.30
N ILE A 137 0.56 -21.75 -11.13
CA ILE A 137 1.68 -21.37 -12.01
C ILE A 137 2.83 -22.38 -11.87
N LEU A 138 3.20 -22.73 -10.63
CA LEU A 138 4.30 -23.65 -10.36
C LEU A 138 4.02 -25.09 -10.85
N GLU A 139 2.77 -25.54 -10.75
CA GLU A 139 2.38 -26.89 -11.17
C GLU A 139 2.15 -27.01 -12.68
N ASN A 140 1.56 -25.99 -13.29
CA ASN A 140 1.02 -26.07 -14.67
C ASN A 140 1.58 -25.00 -15.62
N ASN A 141 2.48 -24.14 -15.20
CA ASN A 141 2.96 -22.95 -15.93
C ASN A 141 1.83 -22.04 -16.47
N LYS A 142 0.63 -22.11 -15.90
CA LYS A 142 -0.52 -21.29 -16.27
C LYS A 142 -1.54 -21.21 -15.14
N ILE A 143 -2.34 -20.15 -15.15
CA ILE A 143 -3.49 -20.00 -14.26
C ILE A 143 -4.70 -20.67 -14.91
N ASN A 144 -5.28 -21.66 -14.24
CA ASN A 144 -6.48 -22.34 -14.72
C ASN A 144 -7.70 -21.42 -14.55
N GLN A 145 -8.38 -21.13 -15.67
CA GLN A 145 -9.60 -20.30 -15.69
C GLN A 145 -10.82 -20.95 -15.00
N ALA A 146 -10.74 -22.25 -14.66
CA ALA A 146 -11.82 -22.94 -13.93
C ALA A 146 -12.07 -22.36 -12.51
N TYR A 147 -11.11 -21.67 -11.91
CA TYR A 147 -11.27 -20.90 -10.69
C TYR A 147 -11.72 -19.46 -11.02
N LYS A 148 -12.92 -19.32 -11.60
CA LYS A 148 -13.55 -18.01 -11.85
C LYS A 148 -14.04 -17.39 -10.54
N ILE A 149 -13.12 -16.91 -9.73
CA ILE A 149 -13.46 -15.95 -8.68
C ILE A 149 -13.65 -14.60 -9.38
N ASN A 150 -14.81 -13.97 -9.19
CA ASN A 150 -14.98 -12.58 -9.60
C ASN A 150 -14.07 -11.70 -8.70
N LEU A 151 -12.83 -11.47 -9.16
CA LEU A 151 -11.83 -10.74 -8.37
C LEU A 151 -12.26 -9.31 -8.06
N ASN A 152 -13.00 -8.67 -8.93
CA ASN A 152 -13.48 -7.31 -8.68
C ASN A 152 -14.41 -7.26 -7.47
N GLU A 153 -15.45 -8.10 -7.45
CA GLU A 153 -16.36 -8.20 -6.30
C GLU A 153 -15.65 -8.68 -5.04
N THR A 154 -14.76 -9.66 -5.17
CA THR A 154 -13.99 -10.20 -4.05
C THR A 154 -13.09 -9.13 -3.43
N CYS A 155 -12.35 -8.36 -4.21
CA CYS A 155 -11.50 -7.28 -3.74
C CYS A 155 -12.32 -6.16 -3.04
N ALA A 156 -13.49 -5.83 -3.59
CA ALA A 156 -14.40 -4.87 -2.97
C ALA A 156 -14.92 -5.39 -1.62
N HIS A 157 -15.31 -6.67 -1.55
CA HIS A 157 -15.78 -7.31 -0.33
C HIS A 157 -14.68 -7.36 0.76
N ILE A 158 -13.46 -7.83 0.41
CA ILE A 158 -12.33 -7.89 1.34
C ILE A 158 -12.00 -6.49 1.89
N SER A 159 -11.98 -5.48 1.03
CA SER A 159 -11.70 -4.11 1.45
C SER A 159 -12.79 -3.56 2.38
N SER A 160 -14.04 -3.94 2.17
CA SER A 160 -15.16 -3.56 3.04
C SER A 160 -15.08 -4.24 4.41
N THR A 161 -14.80 -5.55 4.43
CA THR A 161 -14.68 -6.32 5.68
C THR A 161 -13.47 -5.90 6.51
N GLU A 162 -12.33 -5.60 5.86
CA GLU A 162 -11.14 -5.04 6.52
C GLU A 162 -11.48 -3.74 7.27
N ARG A 163 -12.22 -2.83 6.63
CA ARG A 163 -12.66 -1.58 7.27
C ARG A 163 -13.59 -1.81 8.46
N LYS A 164 -14.53 -2.74 8.34
CA LYS A 164 -15.44 -3.08 9.44
C LYS A 164 -14.67 -3.63 10.64
N ALA A 165 -13.67 -4.50 10.40
CA ALA A 165 -12.84 -5.07 11.46
C ALA A 165 -11.95 -4.04 12.19
N VAL A 166 -11.61 -2.92 11.55
CA VAL A 166 -10.85 -1.82 12.20
C VAL A 166 -11.75 -0.96 13.10
N ILE A 167 -13.05 -0.90 12.80
CA ILE A 167 -14.02 -0.06 13.55
C ILE A 167 -14.58 -0.82 14.76
N ALA A 168 -14.59 -2.16 14.71
CA ALA A 168 -15.07 -3.03 15.81
C ALA A 168 -14.04 -3.10 16.95
#